data_2bc32465c6cadd91b4ac6aae01c7770b
#
_entry.id   2bc32465c6cadd91b4ac6aae01c7770b
#
_cell.length_a   1.000
_cell.length_b   1.000
_cell.length_c   1.000
_cell.angle_alpha   90.00
_cell.angle_beta   90.00
_cell.angle_gamma   90.00
#
_symmetry.space_group_name_H-M   'P 1'
#
loop_
_entity.id
_entity.type
_entity.pdbx_description
1 polymer ?
#
loop_
_entity_poly.entity_id
_entity_poly.type
_entity_poly.pdbx_seq_one_letter_code
_entity_poly.pdbx_strand_id
1 'polypeptide(L)'
;MASLPALSTKELDDKIQNSKVPLLVEFGAPWCAPCKQIDPILLNLAAEYAGKIEIYTIDVDQTPELAMKYGVMGVPTLILFQDGEASKRLTGFRPQKVIEKEFFGNL
;
A
#
# COMPACT_ATOMS: atom_id res chain seq x y z
N MET A 1 -16.30 5.78 9.87
CA MET A 1 -15.97 5.50 8.47
C MET A 1 -14.82 4.50 8.43
N ALA A 2 -14.95 3.47 7.61
CA ALA A 2 -13.89 2.48 7.49
C ALA A 2 -12.66 3.11 6.82
N SER A 3 -11.49 2.74 7.29
CA SER A 3 -10.21 3.18 6.71
C SER A 3 -9.25 2.00 6.69
N LEU A 4 -8.22 2.10 5.84
CA LEU A 4 -7.18 1.08 5.78
C LEU A 4 -6.35 1.14 7.07
N PRO A 5 -5.92 -0.02 7.59
CA PRO A 5 -5.03 -0.03 8.75
C PRO A 5 -3.70 0.64 8.44
N ALA A 6 -3.26 1.51 9.35
CA ALA A 6 -1.94 2.15 9.25
C ALA A 6 -0.93 1.33 10.05
N LEU A 7 0.29 1.21 9.52
CA LEU A 7 1.34 0.42 10.14
C LEU A 7 2.49 1.31 10.62
N SER A 8 3.07 0.93 11.75
CA SER A 8 4.36 1.45 12.19
C SER A 8 5.49 0.78 11.41
N THR A 9 6.71 1.30 11.57
CA THR A 9 7.91 0.71 10.94
C THR A 9 8.05 -0.76 11.32
N LYS A 10 7.95 -1.07 12.60
CA LYS A 10 8.09 -2.45 13.08
C LYS A 10 6.98 -3.35 12.55
N GLU A 11 5.75 -2.86 12.55
CA GLU A 11 4.62 -3.64 12.05
C GLU A 11 4.78 -3.97 10.58
N LEU A 12 5.23 -3.01 9.77
CA LEU A 12 5.47 -3.27 8.36
C LEU A 12 6.57 -4.31 8.16
N ASP A 13 7.70 -4.17 8.88
CA ASP A 13 8.79 -5.14 8.78
C ASP A 13 8.32 -6.55 9.15
N ASP A 14 7.56 -6.68 10.23
CA ASP A 14 7.02 -7.96 10.66
C ASP A 14 6.07 -8.55 9.60
N LYS A 15 5.22 -7.73 9.01
CA LYS A 15 4.30 -8.16 7.96
C LYS A 15 5.03 -8.63 6.71
N ILE A 16 6.05 -7.88 6.28
CA ILE A 16 6.84 -8.24 5.10
C ILE A 16 7.51 -9.61 5.30
N GLN A 17 8.03 -9.87 6.49
CA GLN A 17 8.75 -11.12 6.77
C GLN A 17 7.82 -12.30 6.98
N ASN A 18 6.64 -12.09 7.55
CA ASN A 18 5.79 -13.17 8.04
C ASN A 18 4.50 -13.39 7.26
N SER A 19 4.14 -12.49 6.36
CA SER A 19 2.89 -12.63 5.63
C SER A 19 2.95 -13.78 4.63
N LYS A 20 1.88 -14.56 4.57
CA LYS A 20 1.73 -15.66 3.62
C LYS A 20 1.04 -15.22 2.34
N VAL A 21 0.58 -13.98 2.29
CA VAL A 21 -0.05 -13.39 1.11
C VAL A 21 0.68 -12.11 0.73
N PRO A 22 0.55 -11.65 -0.53
CA PRO A 22 1.14 -10.36 -0.92
C PRO A 22 0.57 -9.21 -0.08
N LEU A 23 1.39 -8.19 0.12
CA LEU A 23 1.01 -6.96 0.82
C LEU A 23 1.05 -5.81 -0.16
N LEU A 24 -0.03 -5.04 -0.24
CA LEU A 24 -0.04 -3.78 -0.98
C LEU A 24 -0.02 -2.66 0.04
N VAL A 25 0.98 -1.80 -0.02
CA VAL A 25 1.16 -0.72 0.94
C VAL A 25 1.10 0.62 0.23
N GLU A 26 0.20 1.48 0.70
CA GLU A 26 0.10 2.85 0.22
C GLU A 26 0.90 3.77 1.13
N PHE A 27 1.89 4.43 0.57
CA PHE A 27 2.62 5.51 1.25
C PHE A 27 1.90 6.81 0.95
N GLY A 28 1.35 7.45 1.96
CA GLY A 28 0.54 8.64 1.79
C GLY A 28 0.73 9.63 2.93
N ALA A 29 -0.08 10.68 2.92
CA ALA A 29 -0.04 11.71 3.95
C ALA A 29 -1.43 12.32 4.13
N PRO A 30 -1.75 12.86 5.32
CA PRO A 30 -3.07 13.45 5.57
C PRO A 30 -3.41 14.65 4.68
N TRP A 31 -2.39 15.38 4.23
CA TRP A 31 -2.57 16.57 3.36
C TRP A 31 -2.66 16.23 1.88
N CYS A 32 -2.53 14.98 1.51
CA CYS A 32 -2.43 14.55 0.12
C CYS A 32 -3.83 14.28 -0.45
N ALA A 33 -4.33 15.15 -1.32
CA ALA A 33 -5.65 14.97 -1.94
C ALA A 33 -5.74 13.71 -2.81
N PRO A 34 -4.74 13.41 -3.68
CA PRO A 34 -4.78 12.15 -4.45
C PRO A 34 -4.78 10.91 -3.58
N CYS A 35 -4.14 10.94 -2.41
CA CYS A 35 -4.18 9.84 -1.45
C CYS A 35 -5.61 9.58 -0.98
N LYS A 36 -6.35 10.66 -0.68
CA LYS A 36 -7.74 10.54 -0.24
C LYS A 36 -8.65 9.99 -1.34
N GLN A 37 -8.31 10.24 -2.59
CA GLN A 37 -9.06 9.71 -3.73
C GLN A 37 -8.80 8.23 -3.96
N ILE A 38 -7.59 7.75 -3.66
CA ILE A 38 -7.23 6.35 -3.87
C ILE A 38 -7.71 5.45 -2.71
N ASP A 39 -7.89 6.00 -1.52
CA ASP A 39 -8.27 5.21 -0.34
C ASP A 39 -9.57 4.42 -0.53
N PRO A 40 -10.66 4.99 -1.06
CA PRO A 40 -11.88 4.21 -1.29
C PRO A 40 -11.67 3.07 -2.28
N ILE A 41 -10.82 3.27 -3.27
CA ILE A 41 -10.47 2.22 -4.25
C ILE A 41 -9.77 1.07 -3.54
N LEU A 42 -8.80 1.39 -2.69
CA LEU A 42 -8.06 0.36 -1.94
C LEU A 42 -8.94 -0.36 -0.94
N LEU A 43 -9.90 0.33 -0.30
CA LEU A 43 -10.86 -0.31 0.58
C LEU A 43 -11.74 -1.31 -0.17
N ASN A 44 -12.21 -0.95 -1.37
CA ASN A 44 -12.97 -1.87 -2.22
C ASN A 44 -12.14 -3.10 -2.58
N LEU A 45 -10.89 -2.90 -2.95
CA LEU A 45 -10.00 -4.00 -3.32
C LEU A 45 -9.67 -4.88 -2.11
N ALA A 46 -9.49 -4.29 -0.94
CA ALA A 46 -9.24 -5.05 0.27
C ALA A 46 -10.40 -5.99 0.60
N ALA A 47 -11.63 -5.52 0.41
CA ALA A 47 -12.81 -6.35 0.63
C ALA A 47 -12.97 -7.43 -0.44
N GLU A 48 -12.77 -7.06 -1.71
CA GLU A 48 -12.95 -7.94 -2.84
C GLU A 48 -11.94 -9.09 -2.87
N TYR A 49 -10.71 -8.81 -2.46
CA TYR A 49 -9.61 -9.79 -2.46
C TYR A 49 -9.22 -10.25 -1.05
N ALA A 50 -10.13 -10.16 -0.09
CA ALA A 50 -9.87 -10.58 1.28
C ALA A 50 -9.35 -12.02 1.30
N GLY A 51 -8.27 -12.24 2.06
CA GLY A 51 -7.62 -13.54 2.14
C GLY A 51 -6.59 -13.81 1.04
N LYS A 52 -6.58 -13.03 -0.04
CA LYS A 52 -5.63 -13.19 -1.15
C LYS A 52 -4.54 -12.14 -1.13
N ILE A 53 -4.82 -10.97 -0.57
CA ILE A 53 -3.87 -9.88 -0.42
C ILE A 53 -4.27 -9.09 0.81
N GLU A 54 -3.30 -8.47 1.46
CA GLU A 54 -3.55 -7.53 2.56
C GLU A 54 -3.13 -6.14 2.10
N ILE A 55 -3.90 -5.11 2.47
CA ILE A 55 -3.65 -3.73 2.08
C ILE A 55 -3.53 -2.87 3.33
N TYR A 56 -2.45 -2.10 3.40
CA TYR A 56 -2.14 -1.23 4.54
C TYR A 56 -1.70 0.14 4.06
N THR A 57 -1.67 1.11 4.98
CA THR A 57 -1.15 2.44 4.70
C THR A 57 0.03 2.77 5.60
N ILE A 58 0.88 3.65 5.10
CA ILE A 58 1.98 4.27 5.84
C ILE A 58 1.82 5.77 5.73
N ASP A 59 1.84 6.47 6.86
CA ASP A 59 1.86 7.93 6.89
C ASP A 59 3.32 8.39 6.86
N VAL A 60 3.75 8.94 5.72
CA VAL A 60 5.15 9.32 5.53
C VAL A 60 5.59 10.45 6.47
N ASP A 61 4.64 11.22 7.01
CA ASP A 61 4.97 12.26 7.98
C ASP A 61 5.33 11.67 9.34
N GLN A 62 4.71 10.55 9.70
CA GLN A 62 4.97 9.88 10.97
C GLN A 62 6.12 8.89 10.90
N THR A 63 6.37 8.34 9.73
CA THR A 63 7.44 7.34 9.53
C THR A 63 8.28 7.69 8.32
N PRO A 64 8.96 8.85 8.34
CA PRO A 64 9.77 9.27 7.18
C PRO A 64 10.90 8.30 6.83
N GLU A 65 11.39 7.55 7.81
CA GLU A 65 12.42 6.54 7.59
C GLU A 65 11.98 5.44 6.63
N LEU A 66 10.69 5.10 6.61
CA LEU A 66 10.17 4.09 5.69
C LEU A 66 10.13 4.62 4.26
N ALA A 67 9.73 5.88 4.08
CA ALA A 67 9.74 6.50 2.77
C ALA A 67 11.16 6.53 2.21
N MET A 68 12.14 6.86 3.05
CA MET A 68 13.55 6.86 2.65
C MET A 68 14.04 5.46 2.30
N LYS A 69 13.70 4.48 3.13
CA LYS A 69 14.14 3.09 2.93
C LYS A 69 13.68 2.54 1.58
N TYR A 70 12.46 2.85 1.18
CA TYR A 70 11.89 2.30 -0.06
C TYR A 70 11.93 3.30 -1.23
N GLY A 71 12.63 4.42 -1.06
CA GLY A 71 12.79 5.39 -2.15
C GLY A 71 11.51 6.08 -2.58
N VAL A 72 10.59 6.30 -1.64
CA VAL A 72 9.33 6.98 -1.92
C VAL A 72 9.58 8.48 -1.94
N MET A 73 9.43 9.09 -3.11
CA MET A 73 9.70 10.51 -3.32
C MET A 73 8.45 11.34 -3.56
N GLY A 74 7.32 10.70 -3.72
CA GLY A 74 6.05 11.38 -3.91
C GLY A 74 4.92 10.53 -3.35
N VAL A 75 3.78 11.16 -3.07
CA VAL A 75 2.59 10.48 -2.54
C VAL A 75 1.39 10.72 -3.45
N PRO A 76 0.49 9.74 -3.58
CA PRO A 76 0.60 8.39 -3.04
C PRO A 76 1.59 7.54 -3.84
N THR A 77 2.26 6.62 -3.17
CA THR A 77 3.05 5.57 -3.83
C THR A 77 2.54 4.23 -3.32
N LEU A 78 2.19 3.35 -4.24
CA LEU A 78 1.78 1.99 -3.93
C LEU A 78 2.94 1.04 -4.19
N ILE A 79 3.27 0.22 -3.20
CA ILE A 79 4.32 -0.80 -3.34
C ILE A 79 3.74 -2.16 -2.97
N LEU A 80 3.94 -3.12 -3.87
CA LEU A 80 3.56 -4.51 -3.63
C LEU A 80 4.76 -5.26 -3.07
N PHE A 81 4.58 -5.88 -1.90
CA PHE A 81 5.59 -6.73 -1.28
C PHE A 81 5.20 -8.19 -1.45
N GLN A 82 6.09 -8.99 -2.00
CA GLN A 82 5.92 -10.43 -2.17
C GLN A 82 7.20 -11.12 -1.79
N ASP A 83 7.08 -12.23 -1.05
CA ASP A 83 8.23 -13.06 -0.67
C ASP A 83 9.33 -12.26 0.04
N GLY A 84 8.92 -11.30 0.87
CA GLY A 84 9.83 -10.47 1.65
C GLY A 84 10.45 -9.29 0.91
N GLU A 85 10.05 -9.03 -0.33
CA GLU A 85 10.67 -8.00 -1.17
C GLU A 85 9.65 -7.09 -1.81
N ALA A 86 10.05 -5.84 -2.06
CA ALA A 86 9.28 -4.88 -2.86
C ALA A 86 9.39 -5.30 -4.32
N SER A 87 8.27 -5.75 -4.92
CA SER A 87 8.31 -6.32 -6.27
C SER A 87 7.81 -5.36 -7.34
N LYS A 88 6.81 -4.52 -7.05
CA LYS A 88 6.24 -3.58 -8.01
C LYS A 88 5.84 -2.30 -7.31
N ARG A 89 5.79 -1.18 -8.05
CA ARG A 89 5.30 0.09 -7.52
C ARG A 89 4.61 0.93 -8.57
N LEU A 90 3.68 1.76 -8.11
CA LEU A 90 3.08 2.84 -8.90
C LEU A 90 3.08 4.11 -8.05
N THR A 91 3.43 5.24 -8.66
CA THR A 91 3.40 6.55 -8.01
C THR A 91 2.29 7.39 -8.60
N GLY A 92 1.54 8.08 -7.72
CA GLY A 92 0.42 8.92 -8.12
C GLY A 92 -0.90 8.17 -8.15
N PHE A 93 -1.97 8.93 -8.32
CA PHE A 93 -3.31 8.35 -8.43
C PHE A 93 -3.43 7.50 -9.70
N ARG A 94 -4.08 6.34 -9.56
CA ARG A 94 -4.49 5.50 -10.69
C ARG A 94 -5.90 4.97 -10.45
N PRO A 95 -6.70 4.79 -11.51
CA PRO A 95 -8.02 4.17 -11.36
C PRO A 95 -7.93 2.71 -10.93
N GLN A 96 -9.03 2.20 -10.40
CA GLN A 96 -9.08 0.84 -9.86
C GLN A 96 -8.60 -0.22 -10.86
N LYS A 97 -9.01 -0.12 -12.12
CA LYS A 97 -8.63 -1.11 -13.14
C LYS A 97 -7.12 -1.17 -13.36
N VAL A 98 -6.46 -0.03 -13.30
CA VAL A 98 -5.01 0.03 -13.46
C VAL A 98 -4.31 -0.61 -12.27
N ILE A 99 -4.80 -0.32 -11.05
CA ILE A 99 -4.26 -0.91 -9.83
C ILE A 99 -4.45 -2.42 -9.84
N GLU A 100 -5.64 -2.90 -10.20
CA GLU A 100 -5.91 -4.32 -10.29
C GLU A 100 -4.99 -5.01 -11.29
N LYS A 101 -4.83 -4.43 -12.48
CA LYS A 101 -3.98 -5.01 -13.51
C LYS A 101 -2.53 -5.10 -13.06
N GLU A 102 -2.02 -4.05 -12.41
CA GLU A 102 -0.61 -3.99 -12.01
C GLU A 102 -0.30 -4.92 -10.85
N PHE A 103 -1.16 -4.96 -9.83
CA PHE A 103 -0.85 -5.63 -8.58
C PHE A 103 -1.62 -6.93 -8.35
N PHE A 104 -2.78 -7.11 -8.97
CA PHE A 104 -3.69 -8.20 -8.67
C PHE A 104 -3.82 -9.21 -9.82
N GLY A 105 -3.13 -8.98 -10.93
CA GLY A 105 -3.30 -9.79 -12.13
C GLY A 105 -2.93 -11.26 -11.97
N ASN A 106 -2.12 -11.60 -10.97
CA ASN A 106 -1.67 -12.97 -10.72
C ASN A 106 -2.33 -13.61 -9.50
N LEU A 107 -3.36 -12.98 -8.97
CA LEU A 107 -4.06 -13.49 -7.79
C LEU A 107 -5.21 -14.44 -8.16
#